data_36ab70723c921c7844ea029530b95ba2
#
_entry.id   36ab70723c921c7844ea029530b95ba2
#
_cell.length_a   1.000
_cell.length_b   1.000
_cell.length_c   1.000
_cell.angle_alpha   90.00
_cell.angle_beta   90.00
_cell.angle_gamma   90.00
#
_symmetry.space_group_name_H-M   'P 1'
#
loop_
_entity.id
_entity.type
_entity.pdbx_description
1 polymer ?
#
loop_
_entity_poly.entity_id
_entity_poly.type
_entity_poly.pdbx_seq_one_letter_code
_entity_poly.pdbx_strand_id
1 'polypeptide(L)'
;SEIPALNHTPGEWIVDVEADCAHAGSQHTECTVCGEILQTEVIEATGHNYGEVQTVAATCEQAGYTYRVCTECALEERLSEIPVLNHTPGEWIVDVEADCTHAGSRHTTCTVCGEILQTEVIQATRHKYGDTQTVASTCEQTGYAYHVCTECGAEERLSEIPALNHTPGEWIVDV
;
A
#
# COMPACT_ATOMS: atom_id res chain seq x y z
N SER A 1 -85.12 -10.48 42.91
CA SER A 1 -84.19 -9.33 42.98
C SER A 1 -82.99 -9.65 42.12
N GLU A 2 -82.84 -8.93 41.04
CA GLU A 2 -81.64 -9.00 40.22
C GLU A 2 -80.47 -8.33 40.96
N ILE A 3 -79.37 -9.03 41.05
CA ILE A 3 -78.14 -8.48 41.60
C ILE A 3 -77.43 -7.77 40.44
N PRO A 4 -77.16 -6.45 40.48
CA PRO A 4 -76.51 -5.75 39.44
C PRO A 4 -75.08 -6.31 39.22
N ALA A 5 -74.67 -6.42 37.93
CA ALA A 5 -73.35 -6.83 37.61
C ALA A 5 -72.30 -5.81 38.13
N LEU A 6 -71.28 -6.32 38.78
CA LEU A 6 -70.14 -5.50 39.18
C LEU A 6 -69.38 -5.00 37.95
N ASN A 7 -69.10 -3.71 37.89
CA ASN A 7 -68.22 -3.17 36.86
C ASN A 7 -66.78 -3.70 37.07
N HIS A 8 -66.04 -3.83 36.01
CA HIS A 8 -64.63 -4.22 36.09
C HIS A 8 -63.79 -3.09 36.71
N THR A 9 -62.95 -3.46 37.63
CA THR A 9 -61.98 -2.55 38.28
C THR A 9 -60.60 -2.82 37.70
N PRO A 10 -60.06 -1.88 36.90
CA PRO A 10 -58.73 -2.07 36.30
C PRO A 10 -57.62 -2.12 37.37
N GLY A 11 -56.69 -3.04 37.20
CA GLY A 11 -55.45 -3.14 37.94
C GLY A 11 -54.33 -2.29 37.36
N GLU A 12 -53.13 -2.56 37.81
CA GLU A 12 -51.92 -1.92 37.26
C GLU A 12 -51.59 -2.48 35.87
N TRP A 13 -50.76 -1.76 35.08
CA TRP A 13 -50.26 -2.22 33.82
C TRP A 13 -49.29 -3.38 34.02
N ILE A 14 -49.47 -4.45 33.28
CA ILE A 14 -48.62 -5.63 33.21
C ILE A 14 -47.91 -5.61 31.87
N VAL A 15 -46.59 -5.57 31.87
CA VAL A 15 -45.79 -5.62 30.63
C VAL A 15 -45.74 -7.05 30.13
N ASP A 16 -46.24 -7.29 28.89
CA ASP A 16 -46.21 -8.58 28.23
C ASP A 16 -44.90 -8.80 27.47
N VAL A 17 -44.49 -7.76 26.77
CA VAL A 17 -43.25 -7.72 25.98
C VAL A 17 -42.57 -6.38 26.20
N GLU A 18 -41.35 -6.42 26.69
CA GLU A 18 -40.52 -5.22 26.80
C GLU A 18 -40.20 -4.63 25.42
N ALA A 19 -40.27 -3.32 25.30
CA ALA A 19 -39.80 -2.64 24.08
C ALA A 19 -38.28 -2.61 24.07
N ASP A 20 -37.69 -2.81 22.90
CA ASP A 20 -36.26 -2.61 22.67
C ASP A 20 -36.00 -1.46 21.68
N CYS A 21 -34.75 -1.30 21.23
CA CYS A 21 -34.38 -0.20 20.31
C CYS A 21 -35.15 -0.23 18.99
N ALA A 22 -35.50 -1.42 18.50
CA ALA A 22 -36.08 -1.63 17.18
C ALA A 22 -37.52 -2.13 17.21
N HIS A 23 -37.91 -2.78 18.32
CA HIS A 23 -39.20 -3.43 18.43
C HIS A 23 -40.06 -2.80 19.51
N ALA A 24 -41.31 -2.59 19.17
CA ALA A 24 -42.32 -2.18 20.14
C ALA A 24 -42.64 -3.33 21.07
N GLY A 25 -42.92 -2.99 22.32
CA GLY A 25 -43.42 -3.88 23.34
C GLY A 25 -44.95 -3.83 23.44
N SER A 26 -45.49 -4.54 24.40
CA SER A 26 -46.91 -4.53 24.72
C SER A 26 -47.17 -4.64 26.23
N GLN A 27 -48.25 -4.04 26.66
CA GLN A 27 -48.74 -4.13 28.02
C GLN A 27 -50.27 -4.23 28.07
N HIS A 28 -50.81 -4.79 29.12
CA HIS A 28 -52.25 -4.87 29.34
C HIS A 28 -52.59 -4.57 30.81
N THR A 29 -53.90 -4.28 31.01
CA THR A 29 -54.44 -4.23 32.36
C THR A 29 -55.55 -5.31 32.50
N GLU A 30 -55.60 -5.91 33.68
CA GLU A 30 -56.59 -6.90 34.04
C GLU A 30 -57.55 -6.37 35.08
N CYS A 31 -58.75 -6.92 35.11
CA CYS A 31 -59.70 -6.71 36.22
C CYS A 31 -59.17 -7.35 37.48
N THR A 32 -59.01 -6.58 38.55
CA THR A 32 -58.53 -7.06 39.87
C THR A 32 -59.44 -8.09 40.53
N VAL A 33 -60.67 -8.28 40.04
CA VAL A 33 -61.66 -9.20 40.61
C VAL A 33 -61.77 -10.49 39.83
N CYS A 34 -61.81 -10.43 38.48
CA CYS A 34 -62.05 -11.59 37.62
C CYS A 34 -60.88 -11.95 36.68
N GLY A 35 -59.82 -11.14 36.59
CA GLY A 35 -58.69 -11.39 35.74
C GLY A 35 -58.93 -11.17 34.24
N GLU A 36 -60.06 -10.58 33.87
CA GLU A 36 -60.33 -10.29 32.44
C GLU A 36 -59.47 -9.14 31.95
N ILE A 37 -58.82 -9.29 30.74
CA ILE A 37 -58.02 -8.24 30.10
C ILE A 37 -58.98 -7.10 29.68
N LEU A 38 -58.72 -5.92 30.24
CA LEU A 38 -59.56 -4.73 30.00
C LEU A 38 -59.02 -3.82 28.93
N GLN A 39 -57.69 -3.67 28.88
CA GLN A 39 -57.02 -2.82 27.88
C GLN A 39 -55.67 -3.44 27.48
N THR A 40 -55.31 -3.23 26.25
CA THR A 40 -53.99 -3.56 25.73
C THR A 40 -53.40 -2.31 25.08
N GLU A 41 -52.12 -2.04 25.33
CA GLU A 41 -51.40 -0.88 24.80
C GLU A 41 -50.05 -1.31 24.24
N VAL A 42 -49.66 -0.66 23.17
CA VAL A 42 -48.33 -0.83 22.56
C VAL A 42 -47.36 0.09 23.30
N ILE A 43 -46.25 -0.48 23.76
CA ILE A 43 -45.09 0.30 24.23
C ILE A 43 -44.21 0.59 23.03
N GLU A 44 -44.10 1.86 22.63
CA GLU A 44 -43.28 2.25 21.48
C GLU A 44 -41.82 1.79 21.64
N ALA A 45 -41.17 1.43 20.50
CA ALA A 45 -39.75 1.11 20.49
C ALA A 45 -38.94 2.31 21.04
N THR A 46 -37.92 2.01 21.85
CA THR A 46 -37.10 3.05 22.51
C THR A 46 -36.26 3.87 21.54
N GLY A 47 -36.08 3.39 20.32
CA GLY A 47 -35.15 3.95 19.35
C GLY A 47 -33.70 3.68 19.73
N HIS A 48 -32.77 4.10 18.87
CA HIS A 48 -31.35 3.92 19.11
C HIS A 48 -30.74 5.15 19.80
N ASN A 49 -30.05 4.92 20.90
CA ASN A 49 -29.25 5.94 21.58
C ASN A 49 -27.80 5.77 21.15
N TYR A 50 -27.34 6.59 20.21
CA TYR A 50 -26.00 6.49 19.67
C TYR A 50 -24.97 7.23 20.52
N GLY A 51 -23.83 6.57 20.74
CA GLY A 51 -22.65 7.15 21.34
C GLY A 51 -21.90 8.13 20.42
N GLU A 52 -20.66 8.44 20.78
CA GLU A 52 -19.81 9.33 20.00
C GLU A 52 -19.48 8.77 18.61
N VAL A 53 -19.26 9.68 17.64
CA VAL A 53 -18.82 9.32 16.29
C VAL A 53 -17.39 8.81 16.33
N GLN A 54 -17.19 7.62 15.78
CA GLN A 54 -15.89 6.98 15.60
C GLN A 54 -15.46 7.04 14.14
N THR A 55 -14.15 6.92 13.89
CA THR A 55 -13.58 6.99 12.55
C THR A 55 -12.68 5.81 12.28
N VAL A 56 -12.93 5.13 11.18
CA VAL A 56 -11.97 4.21 10.54
C VAL A 56 -11.26 5.00 9.46
N ALA A 57 -9.96 5.21 9.63
CA ALA A 57 -9.17 5.99 8.67
C ALA A 57 -9.08 5.28 7.31
N ALA A 58 -9.08 6.07 6.23
CA ALA A 58 -8.78 5.55 4.90
C ALA A 58 -7.29 5.18 4.79
N THR A 59 -6.99 4.17 3.99
CA THR A 59 -5.64 3.82 3.55
C THR A 59 -5.45 4.13 2.06
N CYS A 60 -4.30 3.79 1.49
CA CYS A 60 -4.10 3.96 0.05
C CYS A 60 -5.01 3.09 -0.81
N GLU A 61 -5.46 1.94 -0.27
CA GLU A 61 -6.24 0.93 -0.98
C GLU A 61 -7.69 0.81 -0.51
N GLN A 62 -7.97 1.18 0.74
CA GLN A 62 -9.26 1.02 1.35
C GLN A 62 -9.85 2.35 1.78
N ALA A 63 -11.12 2.56 1.44
CA ALA A 63 -11.89 3.69 1.95
C ALA A 63 -12.08 3.56 3.46
N GLY A 64 -11.97 4.68 4.15
CA GLY A 64 -12.36 4.80 5.54
C GLY A 64 -13.84 5.17 5.67
N TYR A 65 -14.32 5.28 6.88
CA TYR A 65 -15.68 5.72 7.17
C TYR A 65 -15.82 6.23 8.59
N THR A 66 -16.86 7.03 8.81
CA THR A 66 -17.29 7.40 10.15
C THR A 66 -18.54 6.62 10.51
N TYR A 67 -18.66 6.25 11.76
CA TYR A 67 -19.77 5.48 12.28
C TYR A 67 -20.05 5.82 13.73
N ARG A 68 -21.22 5.42 14.21
CA ARG A 68 -21.60 5.46 15.62
C ARG A 68 -22.26 4.15 16.02
N VAL A 69 -22.23 3.84 17.31
CA VAL A 69 -22.75 2.59 17.85
C VAL A 69 -23.84 2.91 18.86
N CYS A 70 -24.97 2.22 18.77
CA CYS A 70 -26.01 2.32 19.78
C CYS A 70 -25.50 1.74 21.11
N THR A 71 -25.67 2.50 22.20
CA THR A 71 -25.20 2.12 23.54
C THR A 71 -25.98 0.94 24.14
N GLU A 72 -27.22 0.73 23.66
CA GLU A 72 -28.13 -0.28 24.20
C GLU A 72 -28.05 -1.61 23.44
N CYS A 73 -28.04 -1.57 22.10
CA CYS A 73 -28.10 -2.77 21.25
C CYS A 73 -26.84 -3.03 20.43
N ALA A 74 -25.84 -2.17 20.53
CA ALA A 74 -24.59 -2.22 19.77
C ALA A 74 -24.74 -2.15 18.22
N LEU A 75 -25.90 -1.70 17.72
CA LEU A 75 -26.08 -1.49 16.29
C LEU A 75 -25.13 -0.39 15.80
N GLU A 76 -24.34 -0.72 14.79
CA GLU A 76 -23.47 0.25 14.10
C GLU A 76 -24.24 0.95 12.99
N GLU A 77 -24.15 2.27 12.95
CA GLU A 77 -24.68 3.10 11.87
C GLU A 77 -23.54 3.83 11.19
N ARG A 78 -23.33 3.57 9.89
CA ARG A 78 -22.38 4.30 9.07
C ARG A 78 -22.95 5.66 8.66
N LEU A 79 -22.15 6.72 8.89
CA LEU A 79 -22.56 8.10 8.65
C LEU A 79 -22.00 8.65 7.34
N SER A 80 -20.72 8.40 7.07
CA SER A 80 -20.05 8.90 5.88
C SER A 80 -18.91 8.00 5.46
N GLU A 81 -18.55 8.02 4.18
CA GLU A 81 -17.37 7.37 3.61
C GLU A 81 -16.23 8.38 3.48
N ILE A 82 -15.00 7.93 3.76
CA ILE A 82 -13.76 8.70 3.57
C ILE A 82 -13.06 8.07 2.37
N PRO A 83 -12.86 8.80 1.26
CA PRO A 83 -12.22 8.25 0.06
C PRO A 83 -10.84 7.67 0.34
N VAL A 84 -10.42 6.68 -0.46
CA VAL A 84 -9.05 6.15 -0.46
C VAL A 84 -8.03 7.25 -0.67
N LEU A 85 -6.87 7.16 0.00
CA LEU A 85 -5.82 8.18 -0.09
C LEU A 85 -5.08 8.14 -1.43
N ASN A 86 -5.19 7.04 -2.18
CA ASN A 86 -4.37 6.72 -3.33
C ASN A 86 -2.86 6.70 -2.99
N HIS A 87 -2.05 6.23 -3.94
CA HIS A 87 -0.60 6.19 -3.76
C HIS A 87 0.04 7.49 -4.23
N THR A 88 0.87 8.07 -3.37
CA THR A 88 1.67 9.26 -3.70
C THR A 88 3.12 8.83 -3.85
N PRO A 89 3.69 8.87 -5.09
CA PRO A 89 5.07 8.46 -5.30
C PRO A 89 6.04 9.41 -4.58
N GLY A 90 7.04 8.81 -3.95
CA GLY A 90 8.18 9.49 -3.36
C GLY A 90 9.30 9.71 -4.37
N GLU A 91 10.49 10.04 -3.87
CA GLU A 91 11.69 10.19 -4.68
C GLU A 91 12.20 8.84 -5.18
N TRP A 92 13.01 8.86 -6.25
CA TRP A 92 13.68 7.68 -6.76
C TRP A 92 14.78 7.22 -5.81
N ILE A 93 14.77 5.96 -5.47
CA ILE A 93 15.78 5.27 -4.66
C ILE A 93 16.57 4.37 -5.59
N VAL A 94 17.88 4.56 -5.66
CA VAL A 94 18.76 3.71 -6.46
C VAL A 94 19.03 2.42 -5.70
N ASP A 95 18.68 1.29 -6.31
CA ASP A 95 18.92 -0.06 -5.77
C ASP A 95 20.30 -0.58 -6.14
N VAL A 96 20.61 -0.39 -7.43
CA VAL A 96 21.87 -0.80 -8.04
C VAL A 96 22.37 0.32 -8.92
N GLU A 97 23.55 0.82 -8.67
CA GLU A 97 24.22 1.79 -9.53
C GLU A 97 24.58 1.15 -10.87
N ALA A 98 24.38 1.90 -11.97
CA ALA A 98 24.85 1.47 -13.28
C ALA A 98 26.34 1.67 -13.41
N ASP A 99 27.05 0.71 -14.01
CA ASP A 99 28.45 0.84 -14.41
C ASP A 99 28.63 0.84 -15.94
N CYS A 100 29.86 0.75 -16.43
CA CYS A 100 30.15 0.79 -17.86
C CYS A 100 29.48 -0.35 -18.64
N THR A 101 29.29 -1.50 -18.02
CA THR A 101 28.86 -2.77 -18.63
C THR A 101 27.53 -3.26 -18.12
N HIS A 102 27.18 -2.92 -16.88
CA HIS A 102 25.98 -3.38 -16.22
C HIS A 102 24.98 -2.25 -16.02
N ALA A 103 23.74 -2.54 -16.34
CA ALA A 103 22.63 -1.67 -16.03
C ALA A 103 22.36 -1.68 -14.51
N GLY A 104 21.97 -0.54 -13.98
CA GLY A 104 21.49 -0.39 -12.62
C GLY A 104 19.95 -0.48 -12.55
N SER A 105 19.43 -0.27 -11.37
CA SER A 105 18.00 -0.20 -11.12
C SER A 105 17.66 0.83 -10.05
N ARG A 106 16.46 1.38 -10.15
CA ARG A 106 15.88 2.28 -9.15
C ARG A 106 14.39 2.04 -9.02
N HIS A 107 13.84 2.39 -7.88
CA HIS A 107 12.40 2.32 -7.63
C HIS A 107 11.88 3.57 -6.93
N THR A 108 10.56 3.76 -6.96
CA THR A 108 9.85 4.70 -6.09
C THR A 108 8.89 3.96 -5.19
N THR A 109 8.71 4.47 -3.98
CA THR A 109 7.74 3.95 -3.02
C THR A 109 6.66 4.98 -2.72
N CYS A 110 5.50 4.50 -2.33
CA CYS A 110 4.46 5.37 -1.79
C CYS A 110 4.93 6.01 -0.48
N THR A 111 4.84 7.34 -0.37
CA THR A 111 5.22 8.09 0.84
C THR A 111 4.33 7.81 2.05
N VAL A 112 3.14 7.21 1.82
CA VAL A 112 2.14 6.93 2.86
C VAL A 112 2.22 5.49 3.37
N CYS A 113 2.27 4.50 2.47
CA CYS A 113 2.25 3.08 2.83
C CYS A 113 3.57 2.33 2.57
N GLY A 114 4.53 2.94 1.87
CA GLY A 114 5.84 2.32 1.57
C GLY A 114 5.82 1.30 0.41
N GLU A 115 4.67 1.10 -0.24
CA GLU A 115 4.58 0.16 -1.36
C GLU A 115 5.40 0.64 -2.56
N ILE A 116 6.08 -0.31 -3.25
CA ILE A 116 6.82 0.00 -4.47
C ILE A 116 5.83 0.26 -5.61
N LEU A 117 5.87 1.49 -6.14
CA LEU A 117 4.96 1.93 -7.20
C LEU A 117 5.52 1.75 -8.59
N GLN A 118 6.81 1.98 -8.74
CA GLN A 118 7.50 1.91 -10.03
C GLN A 118 8.92 1.37 -9.85
N THR A 119 9.39 0.63 -10.83
CA THR A 119 10.78 0.17 -10.94
C THR A 119 11.28 0.55 -12.32
N GLU A 120 12.50 1.09 -12.41
CA GLU A 120 13.13 1.51 -13.66
C GLU A 120 14.55 0.99 -13.75
N VAL A 121 14.95 0.62 -14.96
CA VAL A 121 16.32 0.22 -15.28
C VAL A 121 17.14 1.47 -15.62
N ILE A 122 18.25 1.66 -14.91
CA ILE A 122 19.26 2.68 -15.23
C ILE A 122 20.19 2.07 -16.27
N GLN A 123 20.23 2.65 -17.47
CA GLN A 123 21.07 2.12 -18.53
C GLN A 123 22.55 2.14 -18.15
N ALA A 124 23.33 1.12 -18.61
CA ALA A 124 24.77 1.10 -18.44
C ALA A 124 25.40 2.37 -19.03
N THR A 125 26.38 2.93 -18.33
CA THR A 125 27.01 4.21 -18.70
C THR A 125 27.88 4.13 -19.95
N ARG A 126 28.22 2.90 -20.37
CA ARG A 126 29.16 2.59 -21.43
C ARG A 126 30.59 3.07 -21.11
N HIS A 127 31.57 2.57 -21.86
CA HIS A 127 32.94 2.95 -21.68
C HIS A 127 33.20 4.37 -22.18
N LYS A 128 33.87 5.16 -21.35
CA LYS A 128 34.38 6.48 -21.71
C LYS A 128 35.91 6.37 -21.81
N TYR A 129 36.39 6.22 -23.04
CA TYR A 129 37.80 6.02 -23.29
C TYR A 129 38.56 7.33 -23.24
N GLY A 130 39.78 7.27 -22.65
CA GLY A 130 40.78 8.34 -22.66
C GLY A 130 41.58 8.39 -23.94
N ASP A 131 42.73 9.07 -23.91
CA ASP A 131 43.63 9.21 -25.06
C ASP A 131 44.18 7.87 -25.51
N THR A 132 44.43 7.74 -26.82
CA THR A 132 45.08 6.56 -27.42
C THR A 132 46.50 6.42 -26.90
N GLN A 133 46.83 5.26 -26.39
CA GLN A 133 48.18 4.85 -25.99
C GLN A 133 48.75 3.84 -26.99
N THR A 134 50.06 3.71 -27.02
CA THR A 134 50.74 2.85 -27.99
C THR A 134 51.78 1.99 -27.29
N VAL A 135 51.73 0.69 -27.54
CA VAL A 135 52.82 -0.23 -27.27
C VAL A 135 53.62 -0.39 -28.56
N ALA A 136 54.88 0.05 -28.53
CA ALA A 136 55.72 -0.02 -29.71
C ALA A 136 56.02 -1.47 -30.13
N SER A 137 56.09 -1.70 -31.44
CA SER A 137 56.55 -2.99 -31.96
C SER A 137 58.06 -3.15 -31.80
N THR A 138 58.52 -4.40 -31.66
CA THR A 138 59.90 -4.79 -31.70
C THR A 138 60.21 -5.52 -33.00
N CYS A 139 61.46 -6.01 -33.19
CA CYS A 139 61.81 -6.79 -34.37
C CYS A 139 61.05 -8.12 -34.45
N GLU A 140 60.62 -8.67 -33.30
CA GLU A 140 59.99 -9.99 -33.21
C GLU A 140 58.51 -9.93 -32.81
N GLN A 141 58.09 -8.84 -32.18
CA GLN A 141 56.75 -8.72 -31.63
C GLN A 141 56.02 -7.54 -32.28
N THR A 142 54.76 -7.75 -32.57
CA THR A 142 53.84 -6.68 -32.98
C THR A 142 53.55 -5.76 -31.78
N GLY A 143 53.46 -4.46 -32.09
CA GLY A 143 52.92 -3.46 -31.15
C GLY A 143 51.43 -3.30 -31.38
N TYR A 144 50.81 -2.44 -30.60
CA TYR A 144 49.39 -2.10 -30.77
C TYR A 144 49.05 -0.74 -30.20
N ALA A 145 48.02 -0.14 -30.73
CA ALA A 145 47.40 1.04 -30.16
C ALA A 145 46.15 0.62 -29.35
N TYR A 146 45.95 1.24 -28.23
CA TYR A 146 44.81 0.98 -27.36
C TYR A 146 44.38 2.24 -26.61
N HIS A 147 43.21 2.19 -26.04
CA HIS A 147 42.74 3.19 -25.09
C HIS A 147 42.19 2.51 -23.86
N VAL A 148 42.09 3.27 -22.77
CA VAL A 148 41.66 2.78 -21.48
C VAL A 148 40.42 3.55 -21.05
N CYS A 149 39.39 2.85 -20.58
CA CYS A 149 38.22 3.51 -20.01
C CYS A 149 38.61 4.23 -18.72
N THR A 150 38.27 5.51 -18.63
CA THR A 150 38.57 6.37 -17.47
C THR A 150 37.81 6.00 -16.22
N GLU A 151 36.68 5.30 -16.38
CA GLU A 151 35.79 4.94 -15.28
C GLU A 151 36.11 3.55 -14.70
N CYS A 152 36.33 2.55 -15.54
CA CYS A 152 36.51 1.16 -15.10
C CYS A 152 37.88 0.55 -15.41
N GLY A 153 38.77 1.26 -16.14
CA GLY A 153 40.08 0.76 -16.51
C GLY A 153 40.11 -0.30 -17.60
N ALA A 154 38.96 -0.63 -18.22
CA ALA A 154 38.93 -1.59 -19.33
C ALA A 154 39.73 -1.08 -20.55
N GLU A 155 40.59 -1.94 -21.09
CA GLU A 155 41.36 -1.65 -22.29
C GLU A 155 40.64 -2.13 -23.55
N GLU A 156 40.66 -1.32 -24.59
CA GLU A 156 40.20 -1.69 -25.92
C GLU A 156 41.34 -1.48 -26.95
N ARG A 157 41.71 -2.55 -27.67
CA ARG A 157 42.71 -2.49 -28.74
C ARG A 157 42.08 -1.92 -29.99
N LEU A 158 42.72 -0.89 -30.55
CA LEU A 158 42.26 -0.17 -31.76
C LEU A 158 42.87 -0.72 -33.01
N SER A 159 44.20 -0.97 -32.99
CA SER A 159 44.94 -1.42 -34.13
C SER A 159 46.19 -2.17 -33.72
N GLU A 160 46.67 -3.02 -34.60
CA GLU A 160 47.96 -3.72 -34.49
C GLU A 160 49.04 -2.97 -35.28
N ILE A 161 50.25 -2.89 -34.72
CA ILE A 161 51.43 -2.28 -35.34
C ILE A 161 52.36 -3.44 -35.73
N PRO A 162 52.67 -3.63 -37.04
CA PRO A 162 53.51 -4.75 -37.49
C PRO A 162 54.90 -4.76 -36.80
N ALA A 163 55.43 -5.96 -36.62
CA ALA A 163 56.80 -6.12 -36.15
C ALA A 163 57.80 -5.49 -37.13
N LEU A 164 58.87 -4.90 -36.63
CA LEU A 164 59.86 -4.20 -37.43
C LEU A 164 60.68 -5.13 -38.29
N ASN A 165 60.70 -6.43 -37.99
CA ASN A 165 61.56 -7.42 -38.59
C ASN A 165 63.07 -7.09 -38.42
N HIS A 166 63.92 -8.03 -38.78
CA HIS A 166 65.36 -7.83 -38.71
C HIS A 166 65.87 -7.26 -40.06
N THR A 167 66.55 -6.14 -39.97
CA THR A 167 67.32 -5.61 -41.13
C THR A 167 68.75 -6.13 -41.06
N PRO A 168 69.24 -6.91 -42.00
CA PRO A 168 70.59 -7.38 -41.96
C PRO A 168 71.60 -6.19 -42.05
N GLY A 169 72.56 -6.21 -41.16
CA GLY A 169 73.64 -5.25 -41.19
C GLY A 169 74.70 -5.58 -42.26
N GLU A 170 75.75 -4.80 -42.33
CA GLU A 170 76.89 -5.08 -43.21
C GLU A 170 77.58 -6.36 -42.79
N TRP A 171 78.10 -7.08 -43.77
CA TRP A 171 78.89 -8.28 -43.55
C TRP A 171 80.18 -7.94 -42.79
N ILE A 172 80.39 -8.56 -41.65
CA ILE A 172 81.71 -8.44 -40.98
C ILE A 172 82.58 -9.58 -41.49
N VAL A 173 83.69 -9.21 -42.08
CA VAL A 173 84.71 -10.17 -42.50
C VAL A 173 85.64 -10.39 -41.29
N ASP A 174 85.61 -11.58 -40.72
CA ASP A 174 86.57 -11.99 -39.75
C ASP A 174 87.91 -12.29 -40.39
N VAL A 175 88.99 -11.60 -39.97
CA VAL A 175 90.36 -11.76 -40.51
C VAL A 175 91.11 -12.78 -39.66
#